data_61752c648c3249ff38439b2426dbcde6
#
_entry.id   61752c648c3249ff38439b2426dbcde6
#
_cell.length_a   1.000
_cell.length_b   1.000
_cell.length_c   1.000
_cell.angle_alpha   90.00
_cell.angle_beta   90.00
_cell.angle_gamma   90.00
#
_symmetry.space_group_name_H-M   'P 1'
#
loop_
_entity.id
_entity.type
_entity.pdbx_description
1 polymer ?
#
loop_
_entity_poly.entity_id
_entity_poly.type
_entity_poly.pdbx_seq_one_letter_code
_entity_poly.pdbx_strand_id
1 'polypeptide(L)'
;GTSLAGQCVGPGIVVDGSKHFTEIISLDVESRTVKVQPGVNRDALNEFLATKGLFFGPNTSTSQYCLLGGMVGNNSSGTTSIKYGVTRDVVVSLETLLSDGSEVEFGNCSAADLNIKKSKKNMEGEIYKSLFQELGNKKVRHHIKSDFPEVSVHRRNTGYAVDVLLNQQPFTQSGTPFNIAKLLAGSEGTLAFTTSITLALSPLPPKNAVMLAVHFNSIQQAMEAVVPVMDHHLYTCELMDKIILDCTKDHPGYKKNRFFLEGDPKAILLLELRGDTLEILKNELRALQETIINSGLSYAAIPLWGEEIVLANELRNAGLGLLGNIVGDSKAVACIEDTAVPLKQLALYIKDFQVLMKEFNQEVVYYAHAGAGELHLRPILNLKTKKGVEDFKTITLAVAHLVKKYKGSLSGEHGDGIVRSEFIPIVVGKENYQLFKRIKKIFDPNSI
;
A
#
# COMPACT_ATOMS: atom_id res chain seq x y z
N GLY A 1 -1.29 -2.83 -16.28
CA GLY A 1 -2.16 -1.66 -16.20
C GLY A 1 -3.22 -1.78 -15.11
N THR A 2 -2.81 -2.25 -13.89
CA THR A 2 -3.76 -2.46 -12.79
C THR A 2 -3.85 -1.27 -11.81
N SER A 3 -3.06 -0.21 -12.01
CA SER A 3 -3.09 1.00 -11.18
C SER A 3 -4.43 1.73 -11.27
N LEU A 4 -4.92 2.29 -10.13
CA LEU A 4 -6.26 2.87 -10.00
C LEU A 4 -6.30 4.40 -10.11
N ALA A 5 -5.18 5.08 -9.87
CA ALA A 5 -5.15 6.55 -9.77
C ALA A 5 -4.75 7.25 -11.08
N GLY A 6 -4.87 6.56 -12.22
CA GLY A 6 -4.65 7.14 -13.56
C GLY A 6 -3.22 6.99 -14.10
N GLN A 7 -2.33 6.27 -13.43
CA GLN A 7 -0.94 6.06 -13.88
C GLN A 7 -0.83 5.31 -15.21
N CYS A 8 -1.87 4.54 -15.58
CA CYS A 8 -1.87 3.68 -16.78
C CYS A 8 -2.29 4.41 -18.06
N VAL A 9 -2.65 5.70 -17.98
CA VAL A 9 -3.17 6.48 -19.10
C VAL A 9 -2.34 7.73 -19.32
N GLY A 10 -2.17 8.12 -20.59
CA GLY A 10 -1.41 9.32 -20.96
C GLY A 10 -1.35 9.50 -22.47
N PRO A 11 -0.99 10.70 -22.94
CA PRO A 11 -0.87 11.01 -24.36
C PRO A 11 0.46 10.59 -25.01
N GLY A 12 1.39 10.01 -24.23
CA GLY A 12 2.73 9.66 -24.65
C GLY A 12 2.86 8.28 -25.32
N ILE A 13 4.11 7.83 -25.45
CA ILE A 13 4.44 6.49 -25.94
C ILE A 13 4.13 5.47 -24.84
N VAL A 14 3.31 4.46 -25.15
CA VAL A 14 3.02 3.35 -24.24
C VAL A 14 4.02 2.23 -24.47
N VAL A 15 4.78 1.86 -23.45
CA VAL A 15 5.73 0.75 -23.45
C VAL A 15 5.12 -0.42 -22.69
N ASP A 16 4.77 -1.49 -23.41
CA ASP A 16 4.29 -2.73 -22.80
C ASP A 16 5.46 -3.60 -22.33
N GLY A 17 5.79 -3.49 -21.05
CA GLY A 17 6.86 -4.28 -20.43
C GLY A 17 6.53 -5.78 -20.27
N SER A 18 5.26 -6.18 -20.40
CA SER A 18 4.83 -7.57 -20.16
C SER A 18 5.28 -8.56 -21.24
N LYS A 19 5.74 -8.09 -22.39
CA LYS A 19 6.10 -8.93 -23.54
C LYS A 19 7.55 -9.36 -23.56
N HIS A 20 8.47 -8.47 -23.19
CA HIS A 20 9.91 -8.68 -23.42
C HIS A 20 10.77 -8.41 -22.16
N PHE A 21 10.24 -7.78 -21.13
CA PHE A 21 10.93 -7.52 -19.87
C PHE A 21 10.51 -8.51 -18.76
N THR A 22 10.51 -9.81 -19.07
CA THR A 22 9.87 -10.84 -18.23
C THR A 22 10.86 -11.88 -17.68
N GLU A 23 12.16 -11.61 -17.75
CA GLU A 23 13.19 -12.54 -17.31
C GLU A 23 13.41 -12.49 -15.80
N ILE A 24 13.50 -13.68 -15.17
CA ILE A 24 14.11 -13.87 -13.84
C ILE A 24 15.60 -14.07 -14.08
N ILE A 25 16.40 -13.00 -13.89
CA ILE A 25 17.80 -12.93 -14.30
C ILE A 25 18.68 -13.82 -13.44
N SER A 26 18.52 -13.76 -12.11
CA SER A 26 19.28 -14.58 -11.18
C SER A 26 18.57 -14.73 -9.84
N LEU A 27 18.84 -15.84 -9.14
CA LEU A 27 18.39 -16.12 -7.79
C LEU A 27 19.59 -16.53 -6.94
N ASP A 28 19.80 -15.86 -5.82
CA ASP A 28 20.71 -16.26 -4.77
C ASP A 28 19.87 -16.72 -3.57
N VAL A 29 19.86 -18.04 -3.34
CA VAL A 29 19.08 -18.67 -2.27
C VAL A 29 19.73 -18.40 -0.90
N GLU A 30 21.04 -18.27 -0.84
CA GLU A 30 21.80 -18.08 0.39
C GLU A 30 21.58 -16.66 0.97
N SER A 31 21.71 -15.64 0.12
CA SER A 31 21.41 -14.26 0.48
C SER A 31 19.91 -13.93 0.42
N ARG A 32 19.08 -14.86 -0.08
CA ARG A 32 17.63 -14.69 -0.29
C ARG A 32 17.33 -13.45 -1.12
N THR A 33 17.99 -13.33 -2.26
CA THR A 33 17.74 -12.25 -3.20
C THR A 33 17.45 -12.77 -4.59
N VAL A 34 16.58 -12.08 -5.32
CA VAL A 34 16.30 -12.36 -6.72
C VAL A 34 16.45 -11.08 -7.54
N LYS A 35 17.06 -11.20 -8.71
CA LYS A 35 17.13 -10.12 -9.71
C LYS A 35 16.20 -10.45 -10.85
N VAL A 36 15.32 -9.52 -11.20
CA VAL A 36 14.27 -9.70 -12.19
C VAL A 36 14.12 -8.47 -13.08
N GLN A 37 13.57 -8.67 -14.28
CA GLN A 37 13.11 -7.58 -15.12
C GLN A 37 11.74 -7.05 -14.65
N PRO A 38 11.40 -5.78 -14.94
CA PRO A 38 10.20 -5.12 -14.39
C PRO A 38 8.87 -5.70 -14.91
N GLY A 39 8.86 -6.39 -16.03
CA GLY A 39 7.69 -7.05 -16.61
C GLY A 39 7.40 -8.45 -16.05
N VAL A 40 8.19 -8.93 -15.09
CA VAL A 40 7.89 -10.21 -14.41
C VAL A 40 6.60 -10.06 -13.60
N ASN A 41 5.69 -11.02 -13.78
CA ASN A 41 4.45 -11.09 -13.03
C ASN A 41 4.71 -11.57 -11.59
N ARG A 42 4.00 -11.01 -10.63
CA ARG A 42 4.17 -11.30 -9.20
C ARG A 42 3.91 -12.76 -8.86
N ASP A 43 2.82 -13.35 -9.34
CA ASP A 43 2.45 -14.73 -9.01
C ASP A 43 3.37 -15.72 -9.72
N ALA A 44 3.75 -15.46 -10.97
CA ALA A 44 4.73 -16.28 -11.69
C ALA A 44 6.11 -16.28 -10.97
N LEU A 45 6.54 -15.14 -10.41
CA LEU A 45 7.74 -15.10 -9.58
C LEU A 45 7.59 -16.00 -8.35
N ASN A 46 6.47 -15.91 -7.63
CA ASN A 46 6.26 -16.69 -6.41
C ASN A 46 6.10 -18.18 -6.67
N GLU A 47 5.52 -18.57 -7.81
CA GLU A 47 5.48 -19.96 -8.26
C GLU A 47 6.90 -20.51 -8.47
N PHE A 48 7.77 -19.76 -9.15
CA PHE A 48 9.19 -20.11 -9.32
C PHE A 48 9.92 -20.22 -7.98
N LEU A 49 9.76 -19.22 -7.08
CA LEU A 49 10.45 -19.16 -5.80
C LEU A 49 9.99 -20.23 -4.80
N ALA A 50 8.73 -20.65 -4.85
CA ALA A 50 8.16 -21.66 -3.96
C ALA A 50 8.93 -22.99 -4.01
N THR A 51 9.46 -23.36 -5.18
CA THR A 51 10.29 -24.55 -5.37
C THR A 51 11.62 -24.49 -4.57
N LYS A 52 12.00 -23.30 -4.12
CA LYS A 52 13.22 -23.03 -3.37
C LYS A 52 12.92 -22.68 -1.89
N GLY A 53 11.67 -22.84 -1.46
CA GLY A 53 11.26 -22.50 -0.09
C GLY A 53 11.20 -20.99 0.21
N LEU A 54 11.17 -20.16 -0.83
CA LEU A 54 11.20 -18.70 -0.75
C LEU A 54 9.96 -18.09 -1.41
N PHE A 55 9.68 -16.82 -1.09
CA PHE A 55 8.67 -16.03 -1.78
C PHE A 55 8.92 -14.53 -1.63
N PHE A 56 8.33 -13.75 -2.54
CA PHE A 56 8.22 -12.30 -2.48
C PHE A 56 6.98 -11.94 -1.66
N GLY A 57 7.20 -11.35 -0.48
CA GLY A 57 6.16 -11.15 0.55
C GLY A 57 5.06 -10.13 0.24
N PRO A 58 5.36 -8.93 -0.34
CA PRO A 58 4.33 -7.98 -0.70
C PRO A 58 3.34 -8.58 -1.71
N ASN A 59 2.04 -8.33 -1.48
CA ASN A 59 0.99 -8.84 -2.37
C ASN A 59 0.03 -7.72 -2.79
N THR A 60 -0.76 -7.98 -3.83
CA THR A 60 -1.82 -7.10 -4.29
C THR A 60 -3.05 -7.91 -4.64
N SER A 61 -4.23 -7.30 -4.62
CA SER A 61 -5.47 -7.97 -5.07
C SER A 61 -5.44 -8.36 -6.56
N THR A 62 -4.53 -7.75 -7.33
CA THR A 62 -4.33 -7.98 -8.77
C THR A 62 -3.07 -8.78 -9.07
N SER A 63 -2.61 -9.62 -8.14
CA SER A 63 -1.34 -10.36 -8.21
C SER A 63 -1.17 -11.18 -9.49
N GLN A 64 -2.28 -11.71 -10.04
CA GLN A 64 -2.29 -12.46 -11.31
C GLN A 64 -1.93 -11.60 -12.52
N TYR A 65 -2.05 -10.27 -12.44
CA TYR A 65 -1.87 -9.35 -13.58
C TYR A 65 -0.78 -8.31 -13.32
N CYS A 66 -0.50 -7.96 -12.07
CA CYS A 66 0.48 -6.92 -11.76
C CYS A 66 1.90 -7.36 -12.10
N LEU A 67 2.71 -6.39 -12.50
CA LEU A 67 4.12 -6.56 -12.83
C LEU A 67 4.98 -5.92 -11.74
N LEU A 68 6.16 -6.48 -11.48
CA LEU A 68 7.05 -6.01 -10.42
C LEU A 68 7.50 -4.56 -10.62
N GLY A 69 7.70 -4.11 -11.86
CA GLY A 69 7.98 -2.71 -12.16
C GLY A 69 6.87 -1.76 -11.71
N GLY A 70 5.60 -2.15 -11.91
CA GLY A 70 4.44 -1.42 -11.41
C GLY A 70 4.36 -1.44 -9.88
N MET A 71 4.65 -2.58 -9.25
CA MET A 71 4.70 -2.70 -7.80
C MET A 71 5.79 -1.81 -7.18
N VAL A 72 6.96 -1.72 -7.81
CA VAL A 72 8.03 -0.78 -7.41
C VAL A 72 7.57 0.65 -7.63
N GLY A 73 7.02 0.98 -8.81
CA GLY A 73 6.56 2.34 -9.13
C GLY A 73 5.54 2.86 -8.12
N ASN A 74 4.58 2.05 -7.73
CA ASN A 74 3.55 2.43 -6.76
C ASN A 74 3.95 2.16 -5.29
N ASN A 75 5.08 1.49 -5.03
CA ASN A 75 5.39 0.93 -3.71
C ASN A 75 4.21 0.08 -3.18
N SER A 76 3.71 -0.82 -4.03
CA SER A 76 2.50 -1.61 -3.76
C SER A 76 2.65 -2.50 -2.54
N SER A 77 1.53 -2.76 -1.89
CA SER A 77 1.39 -3.69 -0.78
C SER A 77 -0.04 -4.26 -0.78
N GLY A 78 -0.42 -4.96 0.27
CA GLY A 78 -1.76 -5.56 0.39
C GLY A 78 -1.95 -6.21 1.75
N THR A 79 -2.77 -7.26 1.81
CA THR A 79 -3.23 -7.91 3.05
C THR A 79 -2.10 -8.35 3.98
N THR A 80 -0.96 -8.77 3.43
CA THR A 80 0.18 -9.28 4.19
C THR A 80 1.18 -8.21 4.63
N SER A 81 0.88 -6.92 4.40
CA SER A 81 1.84 -5.84 4.68
C SER A 81 2.18 -5.67 6.16
N ILE A 82 1.26 -6.04 7.06
CA ILE A 82 1.53 -6.04 8.51
C ILE A 82 2.59 -7.07 8.90
N LYS A 83 2.88 -8.06 8.05
CA LYS A 83 3.90 -9.08 8.25
C LYS A 83 5.15 -8.88 7.39
N TYR A 84 4.99 -8.53 6.12
CA TYR A 84 6.08 -8.50 5.12
C TYR A 84 6.38 -7.10 4.60
N GLY A 85 5.74 -6.07 5.16
CA GLY A 85 5.95 -4.69 4.73
C GLY A 85 5.41 -4.38 3.34
N VAL A 86 5.96 -3.33 2.75
CA VAL A 86 5.62 -2.82 1.42
C VAL A 86 6.74 -3.12 0.42
N THR A 87 6.51 -2.94 -0.87
CA THR A 87 7.51 -3.24 -1.91
C THR A 87 8.84 -2.50 -1.68
N ARG A 88 8.81 -1.24 -1.26
CA ARG A 88 10.01 -0.43 -0.92
C ARG A 88 10.90 -1.11 0.11
N ASP A 89 10.34 -1.80 1.09
CA ASP A 89 11.12 -2.42 2.16
C ASP A 89 12.03 -3.53 1.64
N VAL A 90 11.56 -4.26 0.65
CA VAL A 90 12.27 -5.41 0.07
C VAL A 90 13.06 -5.10 -1.20
N VAL A 91 12.97 -3.89 -1.76
CA VAL A 91 13.85 -3.46 -2.86
C VAL A 91 15.28 -3.30 -2.36
N VAL A 92 16.21 -4.07 -2.91
CA VAL A 92 17.66 -4.03 -2.59
C VAL A 92 18.37 -3.04 -3.51
N SER A 93 18.22 -3.18 -4.84
CA SER A 93 18.75 -2.26 -5.84
C SER A 93 17.86 -2.20 -7.08
N LEU A 94 18.01 -1.13 -7.85
CA LEU A 94 17.35 -0.90 -9.13
C LEU A 94 18.41 -0.51 -10.18
N GLU A 95 18.44 -1.22 -11.30
CA GLU A 95 19.10 -0.73 -12.50
C GLU A 95 18.11 0.14 -13.27
N THR A 96 18.56 1.29 -13.72
CA THR A 96 17.68 2.32 -14.28
C THR A 96 18.31 3.00 -15.48
N LEU A 97 17.45 3.46 -16.38
CA LEU A 97 17.78 4.40 -17.44
C LEU A 97 17.32 5.80 -17.01
N LEU A 98 18.25 6.75 -16.94
CA LEU A 98 17.97 8.16 -16.61
C LEU A 98 17.50 8.95 -17.85
N SER A 99 17.01 10.17 -17.63
CA SER A 99 16.48 11.02 -18.70
C SER A 99 17.53 11.51 -19.72
N ASP A 100 18.82 11.37 -19.42
CA ASP A 100 19.93 11.64 -20.35
C ASP A 100 20.38 10.39 -21.14
N GLY A 101 19.72 9.24 -20.93
CA GLY A 101 20.06 7.96 -21.53
C GLY A 101 21.16 7.18 -20.80
N SER A 102 21.67 7.67 -19.67
CA SER A 102 22.68 6.94 -18.89
C SER A 102 22.06 5.81 -18.07
N GLU A 103 22.77 4.68 -18.02
CA GLU A 103 22.42 3.53 -17.20
C GLU A 103 23.08 3.67 -15.82
N VAL A 104 22.26 3.54 -14.75
CA VAL A 104 22.73 3.68 -13.37
C VAL A 104 22.07 2.63 -12.47
N GLU A 105 22.89 1.98 -11.64
CA GLU A 105 22.41 1.15 -10.55
C GLU A 105 22.34 1.98 -9.25
N PHE A 106 21.15 2.01 -8.65
CA PHE A 106 20.90 2.54 -7.31
C PHE A 106 20.70 1.40 -6.31
N GLY A 107 21.62 1.30 -5.35
CA GLY A 107 21.62 0.32 -4.28
C GLY A 107 22.26 0.89 -3.02
N ASN A 108 22.52 0.04 -2.04
CA ASN A 108 23.18 0.44 -0.80
C ASN A 108 24.58 1.02 -1.08
N CYS A 109 24.87 2.18 -0.51
CA CYS A 109 26.14 2.88 -0.65
C CYS A 109 26.84 2.98 0.70
N SER A 110 28.11 2.54 0.77
CA SER A 110 29.00 2.88 1.87
C SER A 110 29.39 4.37 1.83
N ALA A 111 30.00 4.88 2.87
CA ALA A 111 30.51 6.26 2.89
C ALA A 111 31.56 6.51 1.78
N ALA A 112 32.36 5.49 1.46
CA ALA A 112 33.34 5.55 0.36
C ALA A 112 32.64 5.63 -1.00
N ASP A 113 31.63 4.77 -1.25
CA ASP A 113 30.84 4.79 -2.48
C ASP A 113 30.14 6.13 -2.70
N LEU A 114 29.56 6.70 -1.64
CA LEU A 114 28.91 8.01 -1.70
C LEU A 114 29.86 9.12 -2.13
N ASN A 115 31.13 9.10 -1.66
CA ASN A 115 32.12 10.09 -2.07
C ASN A 115 32.49 9.91 -3.55
N ILE A 116 32.67 8.67 -4.00
CA ILE A 116 32.94 8.36 -5.41
C ILE A 116 31.76 8.80 -6.28
N LYS A 117 30.54 8.41 -5.94
CA LYS A 117 29.34 8.76 -6.71
C LYS A 117 29.13 10.27 -6.81
N LYS A 118 29.27 11.02 -5.71
CA LYS A 118 29.19 12.48 -5.70
C LYS A 118 30.27 13.19 -6.52
N SER A 119 31.43 12.56 -6.73
CA SER A 119 32.52 13.16 -7.53
C SER A 119 32.37 12.96 -9.03
N LYS A 120 31.45 12.10 -9.49
CA LYS A 120 31.19 11.86 -10.91
C LYS A 120 30.72 13.15 -11.58
N LYS A 121 31.23 13.41 -12.82
CA LYS A 121 30.84 14.58 -13.66
C LYS A 121 29.76 14.17 -14.68
N ASN A 122 28.72 13.52 -14.22
CA ASN A 122 27.58 13.07 -15.03
C ASN A 122 26.28 13.21 -14.23
N MET A 123 25.15 12.84 -14.81
CA MET A 123 23.84 12.95 -14.18
C MET A 123 23.74 12.16 -12.86
N GLU A 124 24.33 10.97 -12.77
CA GLU A 124 24.38 10.22 -11.51
C GLU A 124 25.06 11.03 -10.39
N GLY A 125 26.21 11.63 -10.68
CA GLY A 125 26.93 12.46 -9.71
C GLY A 125 26.13 13.67 -9.27
N GLU A 126 25.43 14.33 -10.18
CA GLU A 126 24.57 15.48 -9.87
C GLU A 126 23.37 15.07 -9.01
N ILE A 127 22.75 13.92 -9.26
CA ILE A 127 21.66 13.37 -8.42
C ILE A 127 22.15 13.19 -6.98
N TYR A 128 23.25 12.47 -6.77
CA TYR A 128 23.78 12.24 -5.41
C TYR A 128 24.16 13.57 -4.73
N LYS A 129 24.85 14.46 -5.41
CA LYS A 129 25.29 15.75 -4.88
C LYS A 129 24.11 16.62 -4.47
N SER A 130 23.12 16.76 -5.35
CA SER A 130 21.95 17.61 -5.12
C SER A 130 21.04 17.04 -4.02
N LEU A 131 20.80 15.73 -3.99
CA LEU A 131 20.04 15.10 -2.88
C LEU A 131 20.75 15.31 -1.53
N PHE A 132 22.07 15.19 -1.47
CA PHE A 132 22.83 15.45 -0.25
C PHE A 132 22.79 16.92 0.18
N GLN A 133 22.78 17.85 -0.77
CA GLN A 133 22.61 19.28 -0.49
C GLN A 133 21.21 19.59 0.07
N GLU A 134 20.15 19.06 -0.54
CA GLU A 134 18.77 19.24 -0.08
C GLU A 134 18.56 18.62 1.31
N LEU A 135 18.90 17.35 1.49
CA LEU A 135 18.75 16.65 2.77
C LEU A 135 19.74 17.13 3.85
N GLY A 136 20.84 17.79 3.46
CA GLY A 136 21.76 18.48 4.35
C GLY A 136 21.20 19.78 4.94
N ASN A 137 20.23 20.40 4.30
CA ASN A 137 19.65 21.67 4.71
C ASN A 137 18.72 21.50 5.94
N LYS A 138 19.01 22.25 7.02
CA LYS A 138 18.26 22.17 8.28
C LYS A 138 16.78 22.54 8.14
N LYS A 139 16.44 23.51 7.27
CA LYS A 139 15.05 23.91 7.02
C LYS A 139 14.29 22.81 6.30
N VAL A 140 14.89 22.20 5.28
CA VAL A 140 14.31 21.06 4.54
C VAL A 140 14.04 19.89 5.48
N ARG A 141 15.02 19.54 6.33
CA ARG A 141 14.82 18.48 7.34
C ARG A 141 13.70 18.80 8.32
N HIS A 142 13.59 20.06 8.73
CA HIS A 142 12.50 20.47 9.62
C HIS A 142 11.14 20.23 8.95
N HIS A 143 10.94 20.69 7.72
CA HIS A 143 9.69 20.51 6.99
C HIS A 143 9.36 19.02 6.72
N ILE A 144 10.36 18.20 6.39
CA ILE A 144 10.15 16.76 6.25
C ILE A 144 9.63 16.17 7.57
N LYS A 145 10.25 16.50 8.70
CA LYS A 145 9.88 15.95 10.02
C LYS A 145 8.53 16.47 10.55
N SER A 146 8.17 17.72 10.24
CA SER A 146 6.93 18.33 10.76
C SER A 146 5.69 18.01 9.92
N ASP A 147 5.84 17.92 8.60
CA ASP A 147 4.73 17.97 7.67
C ASP A 147 4.42 16.63 6.99
N PHE A 148 5.36 15.69 7.00
CA PHE A 148 5.12 14.34 6.50
C PHE A 148 4.14 13.57 7.42
N PRO A 149 3.54 12.49 6.90
CA PRO A 149 2.77 11.56 7.71
C PRO A 149 3.57 11.07 8.93
N GLU A 150 2.86 10.72 10.01
CA GLU A 150 3.49 10.18 11.21
C GLU A 150 4.29 8.90 10.88
N VAL A 151 5.44 8.72 11.53
CA VAL A 151 6.34 7.58 11.25
C VAL A 151 5.66 6.23 11.45
N SER A 152 4.65 6.15 12.33
CA SER A 152 3.84 4.95 12.54
C SER A 152 2.94 4.59 11.34
N VAL A 153 2.69 5.52 10.42
CA VAL A 153 1.97 5.24 9.16
C VAL A 153 2.96 4.59 8.19
N HIS A 154 3.02 3.27 8.23
CA HIS A 154 3.94 2.51 7.38
C HIS A 154 3.54 2.57 5.90
N ARG A 155 2.24 2.53 5.62
CA ARG A 155 1.68 2.68 4.28
C ARG A 155 1.56 4.15 3.91
N ARG A 156 2.59 4.68 3.23
CA ARG A 156 2.63 6.08 2.81
C ARG A 156 3.31 6.24 1.45
N ASN A 157 2.49 6.61 0.48
CA ASN A 157 2.90 6.80 -0.91
C ASN A 157 2.60 8.21 -1.42
N THR A 158 2.10 9.12 -0.58
CA THR A 158 1.86 10.50 -0.98
C THR A 158 3.19 11.21 -1.25
N GLY A 159 3.44 11.54 -2.50
CA GLY A 159 4.67 12.18 -2.98
C GLY A 159 5.93 11.30 -2.90
N TYR A 160 7.10 11.91 -3.00
CA TYR A 160 8.38 11.20 -2.97
C TYR A 160 8.84 10.90 -1.55
N ALA A 161 9.42 9.71 -1.34
CA ALA A 161 9.84 9.20 -0.03
C ALA A 161 11.16 9.81 0.48
N VAL A 162 11.25 11.14 0.53
CA VAL A 162 12.45 11.86 1.00
C VAL A 162 12.70 11.67 2.50
N ASP A 163 11.66 11.41 3.27
CA ASP A 163 11.71 11.07 4.68
C ASP A 163 12.40 9.72 4.91
N VAL A 164 12.22 8.75 4.01
CA VAL A 164 12.94 7.47 4.04
C VAL A 164 14.44 7.71 3.84
N LEU A 165 14.83 8.54 2.88
CA LEU A 165 16.24 8.89 2.69
C LEU A 165 16.83 9.65 3.88
N LEU A 166 16.05 10.51 4.52
CA LEU A 166 16.49 11.25 5.71
C LEU A 166 16.75 10.32 6.91
N ASN A 167 16.08 9.18 6.98
CA ASN A 167 16.27 8.17 8.01
C ASN A 167 17.44 7.21 7.74
N GLN A 168 18.16 7.39 6.63
CA GLN A 168 19.36 6.62 6.28
C GLN A 168 20.64 7.35 6.67
N GLN A 169 21.77 6.62 6.69
CA GLN A 169 23.10 7.22 6.85
C GLN A 169 23.46 8.09 5.64
N PRO A 170 24.18 9.19 5.84
CA PRO A 170 24.70 9.70 7.09
C PRO A 170 23.75 10.64 7.85
N PHE A 171 22.52 10.82 7.39
CA PHE A 171 21.57 11.78 7.99
C PHE A 171 21.05 11.31 9.35
N THR A 172 20.97 9.99 9.55
CA THR A 172 20.63 9.33 10.82
C THR A 172 21.70 8.28 11.14
N GLN A 173 22.37 8.40 12.29
CA GLN A 173 23.51 7.50 12.65
C GLN A 173 23.13 6.03 12.74
N SER A 174 21.96 5.73 13.30
CA SER A 174 21.41 4.36 13.39
C SER A 174 20.69 3.89 12.13
N GLY A 175 20.68 4.70 11.06
CA GLY A 175 20.01 4.39 9.82
C GLY A 175 20.73 3.32 9.00
N THR A 176 19.99 2.74 8.07
CA THR A 176 20.56 1.84 7.05
C THR A 176 21.51 2.59 6.10
N PRO A 177 22.35 1.89 5.32
CA PRO A 177 23.14 2.54 4.26
C PRO A 177 22.27 3.34 3.29
N PHE A 178 22.81 4.44 2.76
CA PHE A 178 22.07 5.29 1.82
C PHE A 178 21.73 4.55 0.54
N ASN A 179 20.47 4.62 0.13
CA ASN A 179 19.97 3.88 -1.02
C ASN A 179 18.86 4.67 -1.74
N ILE A 180 19.16 5.23 -2.92
CA ILE A 180 18.22 5.99 -3.74
C ILE A 180 17.10 5.09 -4.31
N ALA A 181 17.31 3.77 -4.44
CA ALA A 181 16.24 2.87 -4.87
C ALA A 181 15.00 2.95 -3.95
N LYS A 182 15.18 3.31 -2.67
CA LYS A 182 14.09 3.54 -1.74
C LYS A 182 13.25 4.78 -2.07
N LEU A 183 13.84 5.80 -2.73
CA LEU A 183 13.13 6.95 -3.26
C LEU A 183 12.40 6.61 -4.57
N LEU A 184 13.04 5.82 -5.44
CA LEU A 184 12.46 5.41 -6.72
C LEU A 184 11.25 4.48 -6.52
N ALA A 185 11.28 3.63 -5.48
CA ALA A 185 10.10 2.89 -5.08
C ALA A 185 9.01 3.83 -4.55
N GLY A 186 7.89 3.92 -5.27
CA GLY A 186 6.80 4.86 -5.02
C GLY A 186 6.94 6.19 -5.75
N SER A 187 7.87 6.32 -6.70
CA SER A 187 7.98 7.51 -7.56
C SER A 187 7.08 7.48 -8.80
N GLU A 188 6.30 6.41 -8.97
CA GLU A 188 5.36 6.20 -10.07
C GLU A 188 6.00 6.32 -11.47
N GLY A 189 7.30 5.95 -11.57
CA GLY A 189 8.08 6.03 -12.82
C GLY A 189 8.47 7.45 -13.23
N THR A 190 8.20 8.47 -12.41
CA THR A 190 8.43 9.88 -12.78
C THR A 190 9.89 10.33 -12.70
N LEU A 191 10.77 9.54 -12.07
CA LEU A 191 12.19 9.88 -11.84
C LEU A 191 13.15 9.11 -12.75
N ALA A 192 12.90 7.83 -13.01
CA ALA A 192 13.76 7.00 -13.86
C ALA A 192 12.95 5.82 -14.43
N PHE A 193 13.42 5.25 -15.53
CA PHE A 193 12.89 4.01 -16.09
C PHE A 193 13.68 2.83 -15.52
N THR A 194 12.99 1.91 -14.83
CA THR A 194 13.61 0.74 -14.21
C THR A 194 13.80 -0.37 -15.24
N THR A 195 15.03 -0.89 -15.39
CA THR A 195 15.38 -1.98 -16.31
C THR A 195 15.57 -3.31 -15.62
N SER A 196 16.02 -3.33 -14.35
CA SER A 196 16.01 -4.52 -13.51
C SER A 196 15.82 -4.16 -12.02
N ILE A 197 15.36 -5.14 -11.25
CA ILE A 197 14.98 -5.01 -9.84
C ILE A 197 15.62 -6.14 -9.06
N THR A 198 16.40 -5.82 -8.02
CA THR A 198 16.87 -6.80 -7.05
C THR A 198 15.99 -6.71 -5.80
N LEU A 199 15.39 -7.84 -5.42
CA LEU A 199 14.44 -7.95 -4.32
C LEU A 199 14.96 -8.90 -3.24
N ALA A 200 14.78 -8.54 -1.97
CA ALA A 200 14.93 -9.45 -0.85
C ALA A 200 13.70 -10.36 -0.73
N LEU A 201 13.93 -11.61 -0.35
CA LEU A 201 12.92 -12.65 -0.27
C LEU A 201 12.71 -13.11 1.18
N SER A 202 11.52 -13.60 1.46
CA SER A 202 11.17 -14.23 2.73
C SER A 202 11.10 -15.76 2.58
N PRO A 203 11.35 -16.54 3.66
CA PRO A 203 10.97 -17.95 3.71
C PRO A 203 9.45 -18.10 3.53
N LEU A 204 9.02 -19.24 2.97
CA LEU A 204 7.60 -19.54 2.87
C LEU A 204 6.90 -19.40 4.23
N PRO A 205 5.66 -18.88 4.26
CA PRO A 205 4.92 -18.72 5.51
C PRO A 205 4.62 -20.07 6.17
N PRO A 206 4.40 -20.10 7.50
CA PRO A 206 3.96 -21.30 8.19
C PRO A 206 2.72 -21.91 7.54
N LYS A 207 2.67 -23.26 7.47
CA LYS A 207 1.58 -23.98 6.77
C LYS A 207 0.28 -24.00 7.55
N ASN A 208 0.36 -24.04 8.89
CA ASN A 208 -0.83 -24.03 9.71
C ASN A 208 -1.40 -22.62 9.80
N ALA A 209 -2.68 -22.48 9.51
CA ALA A 209 -3.39 -21.22 9.54
C ALA A 209 -4.77 -21.38 10.19
N VAL A 210 -5.23 -20.34 10.85
CA VAL A 210 -6.61 -20.15 11.27
C VAL A 210 -7.01 -18.70 11.00
N MET A 211 -8.24 -18.50 10.61
CA MET A 211 -8.82 -17.17 10.41
C MET A 211 -10.00 -16.99 11.36
N LEU A 212 -10.02 -15.92 12.13
CA LEU A 212 -11.14 -15.56 12.99
C LEU A 212 -11.98 -14.49 12.27
N ALA A 213 -13.22 -14.84 11.90
CA ALA A 213 -14.20 -13.92 11.32
C ALA A 213 -15.01 -13.28 12.45
N VAL A 214 -14.75 -11.99 12.71
CA VAL A 214 -15.35 -11.24 13.84
C VAL A 214 -16.42 -10.30 13.32
N HIS A 215 -17.63 -10.34 13.92
CA HIS A 215 -18.83 -9.66 13.44
C HIS A 215 -19.22 -8.48 14.34
N PHE A 216 -19.54 -7.34 13.72
CA PHE A 216 -19.83 -6.08 14.41
C PHE A 216 -21.16 -5.47 13.98
N ASN A 217 -21.83 -4.77 14.91
CA ASN A 217 -23.06 -4.02 14.66
C ASN A 217 -22.81 -2.64 14.03
N SER A 218 -21.56 -2.20 13.94
CA SER A 218 -21.18 -0.93 13.29
C SER A 218 -19.73 -0.96 12.80
N ILE A 219 -19.41 -0.12 11.79
CA ILE A 219 -18.04 0.14 11.33
C ILE A 219 -17.18 0.69 12.49
N GLN A 220 -17.77 1.57 13.33
CA GLN A 220 -17.07 2.19 14.46
C GLN A 220 -16.53 1.14 15.43
N GLN A 221 -17.37 0.15 15.82
CA GLN A 221 -16.95 -0.96 16.70
C GLN A 221 -15.83 -1.81 16.06
N ALA A 222 -15.93 -2.08 14.75
CA ALA A 222 -14.88 -2.81 14.05
C ALA A 222 -13.54 -2.04 14.09
N MET A 223 -13.55 -0.72 13.89
CA MET A 223 -12.34 0.11 13.93
C MET A 223 -11.76 0.22 15.35
N GLU A 224 -12.60 0.28 16.38
CA GLU A 224 -12.16 0.25 17.77
C GLU A 224 -11.52 -1.09 18.15
N ALA A 225 -11.98 -2.20 17.58
CA ALA A 225 -11.43 -3.53 17.81
C ALA A 225 -10.04 -3.74 17.15
N VAL A 226 -9.69 -2.95 16.12
CA VAL A 226 -8.41 -3.13 15.40
C VAL A 226 -7.20 -2.94 16.32
N VAL A 227 -7.20 -1.93 17.19
CA VAL A 227 -6.03 -1.64 18.04
C VAL A 227 -5.71 -2.81 18.97
N PRO A 228 -6.64 -3.33 19.81
CA PRO A 228 -6.33 -4.45 20.70
C PRO A 228 -6.00 -5.76 19.95
N VAL A 229 -6.58 -6.02 18.77
CA VAL A 229 -6.23 -7.24 18.04
C VAL A 229 -4.84 -7.16 17.39
N MET A 230 -4.35 -5.98 17.11
CA MET A 230 -3.00 -5.80 16.56
C MET A 230 -1.88 -5.98 17.60
N ASP A 231 -2.20 -6.14 18.88
CA ASP A 231 -1.24 -6.60 19.89
C ASP A 231 -0.89 -8.10 19.72
N HIS A 232 -1.65 -8.83 18.91
CA HIS A 232 -1.38 -10.21 18.51
C HIS A 232 -0.55 -10.28 17.22
N HIS A 233 0.16 -11.41 17.01
CA HIS A 233 0.98 -11.63 15.82
C HIS A 233 0.16 -12.03 14.58
N LEU A 234 -0.76 -11.16 14.16
CA LEU A 234 -1.60 -11.41 13.00
C LEU A 234 -0.81 -11.52 11.70
N TYR A 235 -1.26 -12.40 10.82
CA TYR A 235 -0.78 -12.53 9.45
C TYR A 235 -1.51 -11.56 8.50
N THR A 236 -2.83 -11.42 8.69
CA THR A 236 -3.69 -10.41 8.04
C THR A 236 -4.74 -9.89 9.02
N CYS A 237 -5.21 -8.64 8.80
CA CYS A 237 -6.31 -8.01 9.54
C CYS A 237 -7.10 -7.13 8.58
N GLU A 238 -8.23 -7.65 8.09
CA GLU A 238 -8.95 -7.15 6.93
C GLU A 238 -10.40 -6.82 7.25
N LEU A 239 -10.87 -5.66 6.79
CA LEU A 239 -12.26 -5.21 6.97
C LEU A 239 -13.09 -5.43 5.70
N MET A 240 -14.33 -5.85 5.88
CA MET A 240 -15.41 -5.73 4.89
C MET A 240 -16.66 -5.16 5.55
N ASP A 241 -17.34 -4.24 4.86
CA ASP A 241 -18.61 -3.68 5.32
C ASP A 241 -19.82 -4.45 4.79
N LYS A 242 -21.00 -4.03 5.26
CA LYS A 242 -22.28 -4.62 4.85
C LYS A 242 -22.55 -4.46 3.35
N ILE A 243 -22.17 -3.35 2.72
CA ILE A 243 -22.44 -3.12 1.29
C ILE A 243 -21.72 -4.18 0.46
N ILE A 244 -20.45 -4.46 0.76
CA ILE A 244 -19.67 -5.52 0.12
C ILE A 244 -20.30 -6.89 0.37
N LEU A 245 -20.69 -7.16 1.62
CA LEU A 245 -21.32 -8.43 1.97
C LEU A 245 -22.65 -8.62 1.24
N ASP A 246 -23.45 -7.58 1.09
CA ASP A 246 -24.72 -7.65 0.38
C ASP A 246 -24.54 -7.85 -1.13
N CYS A 247 -23.49 -7.31 -1.76
CA CYS A 247 -23.17 -7.58 -3.17
C CYS A 247 -22.88 -9.08 -3.44
N THR A 248 -22.52 -9.87 -2.42
CA THR A 248 -22.27 -11.31 -2.56
C THR A 248 -23.49 -12.17 -2.31
N LYS A 249 -24.59 -11.60 -1.76
CA LYS A 249 -25.75 -12.34 -1.23
C LYS A 249 -26.46 -13.20 -2.26
N ASP A 250 -26.69 -12.64 -3.43
CA ASP A 250 -27.40 -13.31 -4.53
C ASP A 250 -26.48 -13.69 -5.69
N HIS A 251 -25.17 -13.51 -5.52
CA HIS A 251 -24.19 -13.82 -6.55
C HIS A 251 -23.95 -15.35 -6.64
N PRO A 252 -24.20 -16.01 -7.80
CA PRO A 252 -24.12 -17.47 -7.91
C PRO A 252 -22.78 -18.07 -7.46
N GLY A 253 -21.67 -17.39 -7.75
CA GLY A 253 -20.30 -17.84 -7.44
C GLY A 253 -19.93 -17.67 -5.95
N TYR A 254 -20.48 -16.68 -5.24
CA TYR A 254 -20.03 -16.32 -3.89
C TYR A 254 -21.06 -16.55 -2.79
N LYS A 255 -22.32 -16.86 -3.12
CA LYS A 255 -23.36 -17.13 -2.14
C LYS A 255 -22.95 -18.24 -1.15
N LYS A 256 -22.30 -19.29 -1.62
CA LYS A 256 -21.79 -20.40 -0.79
C LYS A 256 -20.66 -19.97 0.14
N ASN A 257 -19.86 -18.97 -0.23
CA ASN A 257 -18.73 -18.50 0.57
C ASN A 257 -19.16 -17.65 1.78
N ARG A 258 -20.47 -17.41 1.95
CA ARG A 258 -21.06 -16.67 3.07
C ARG A 258 -21.35 -17.53 4.32
N PHE A 259 -20.95 -18.79 4.33
CA PHE A 259 -21.24 -19.79 5.37
C PHE A 259 -20.83 -19.35 6.79
N PHE A 260 -19.82 -18.46 6.89
CA PHE A 260 -19.30 -17.97 8.16
C PHE A 260 -20.01 -16.69 8.67
N LEU A 261 -20.97 -16.14 7.93
CA LEU A 261 -21.69 -14.95 8.35
C LEU A 261 -22.83 -15.29 9.29
N GLU A 262 -22.79 -14.75 10.50
CA GLU A 262 -23.89 -14.84 11.46
C GLU A 262 -24.68 -13.53 11.54
N GLY A 263 -26.01 -13.63 11.49
CA GLY A 263 -26.91 -12.48 11.55
C GLY A 263 -26.79 -11.55 10.35
N ASP A 264 -26.80 -10.23 10.60
CA ASP A 264 -26.69 -9.16 9.60
C ASP A 264 -25.57 -8.17 9.97
N PRO A 265 -24.30 -8.58 9.88
CA PRO A 265 -23.18 -7.76 10.31
C PRO A 265 -23.10 -6.46 9.49
N LYS A 266 -22.87 -5.33 10.19
CA LYS A 266 -22.57 -4.04 9.54
C LYS A 266 -21.11 -3.95 9.10
N ALA A 267 -20.25 -4.72 9.77
CA ALA A 267 -18.85 -4.93 9.41
C ALA A 267 -18.36 -6.27 9.90
N ILE A 268 -17.35 -6.83 9.23
CA ILE A 268 -16.57 -7.97 9.71
C ILE A 268 -15.09 -7.67 9.64
N LEU A 269 -14.33 -8.20 10.61
CA LEU A 269 -12.87 -8.30 10.52
C LEU A 269 -12.50 -9.77 10.28
N LEU A 270 -11.63 -9.99 9.29
CA LEU A 270 -10.98 -11.27 9.04
C LEU A 270 -9.55 -11.19 9.59
N LEU A 271 -9.29 -11.95 10.67
CA LEU A 271 -8.02 -11.95 11.40
C LEU A 271 -7.34 -13.29 11.19
N GLU A 272 -6.27 -13.33 10.40
CA GLU A 272 -5.53 -14.57 10.13
C GLU A 272 -4.33 -14.70 11.06
N LEU A 273 -4.17 -15.88 11.64
CA LEU A 273 -2.99 -16.31 12.39
C LEU A 273 -2.31 -17.45 11.65
N ARG A 274 -0.98 -17.52 11.73
CA ARG A 274 -0.18 -18.62 11.21
C ARG A 274 0.85 -19.08 12.24
N GLY A 275 1.08 -20.37 12.31
CA GLY A 275 2.03 -20.95 13.26
C GLY A 275 2.72 -22.20 12.74
N ASP A 276 3.90 -22.51 13.29
CA ASP A 276 4.68 -23.68 12.90
C ASP A 276 4.03 -24.97 13.37
N THR A 277 3.32 -24.95 14.51
CA THR A 277 2.57 -26.08 15.05
C THR A 277 1.12 -25.70 15.31
N LEU A 278 0.23 -26.72 15.27
CA LEU A 278 -1.19 -26.53 15.60
C LEU A 278 -1.40 -26.14 17.06
N GLU A 279 -0.52 -26.55 17.96
CA GLU A 279 -0.62 -26.21 19.39
C GLU A 279 -0.38 -24.72 19.62
N ILE A 280 0.72 -24.18 19.07
CA ILE A 280 1.03 -22.75 19.12
C ILE A 280 -0.14 -21.97 18.55
N LEU A 281 -0.62 -22.35 17.37
CA LEU A 281 -1.72 -21.67 16.67
C LEU A 281 -3.03 -21.67 17.49
N LYS A 282 -3.38 -22.78 18.14
CA LYS A 282 -4.56 -22.86 19.01
C LYS A 282 -4.42 -21.98 20.25
N ASN A 283 -3.24 -21.85 20.82
CA ASN A 283 -3.01 -20.97 21.96
C ASN A 283 -3.13 -19.49 21.57
N GLU A 284 -2.55 -19.10 20.45
CA GLU A 284 -2.69 -17.73 19.91
C GLU A 284 -4.14 -17.41 19.55
N LEU A 285 -4.87 -18.36 18.95
CA LEU A 285 -6.30 -18.19 18.65
C LEU A 285 -7.12 -17.97 19.95
N ARG A 286 -6.88 -18.73 21.02
CA ARG A 286 -7.59 -18.52 22.30
C ARG A 286 -7.30 -17.13 22.86
N ALA A 287 -6.04 -16.71 22.88
CA ALA A 287 -5.66 -15.37 23.35
C ALA A 287 -6.35 -14.27 22.52
N LEU A 288 -6.41 -14.42 21.20
CA LEU A 288 -7.10 -13.48 20.31
C LEU A 288 -8.62 -13.48 20.59
N GLN A 289 -9.25 -14.65 20.77
CA GLN A 289 -10.67 -14.76 21.12
C GLN A 289 -10.97 -14.10 22.46
N GLU A 290 -10.13 -14.28 23.47
CA GLU A 290 -10.25 -13.62 24.78
C GLU A 290 -10.18 -12.10 24.64
N THR A 291 -9.27 -11.57 23.82
CA THR A 291 -9.17 -10.14 23.54
C THR A 291 -10.46 -9.60 22.91
N ILE A 292 -11.03 -10.32 21.94
CA ILE A 292 -12.29 -9.95 21.29
C ILE A 292 -13.46 -9.99 22.27
N ILE A 293 -13.58 -11.04 23.07
CA ILE A 293 -14.64 -11.19 24.08
C ILE A 293 -14.55 -10.06 25.12
N ASN A 294 -13.35 -9.80 25.64
CA ASN A 294 -13.12 -8.77 26.67
C ASN A 294 -13.36 -7.34 26.15
N SER A 295 -13.23 -7.11 24.84
CA SER A 295 -13.54 -5.82 24.26
C SER A 295 -15.04 -5.47 24.31
N GLY A 296 -15.92 -6.47 24.30
CA GLY A 296 -17.38 -6.28 24.26
C GLY A 296 -17.89 -5.61 22.97
N LEU A 297 -17.06 -5.50 21.94
CA LEU A 297 -17.38 -4.76 20.70
C LEU A 297 -18.09 -5.65 19.67
N SER A 298 -17.77 -6.94 19.64
CA SER A 298 -18.32 -7.88 18.66
C SER A 298 -19.47 -8.70 19.23
N TYR A 299 -20.36 -9.23 18.37
CA TYR A 299 -21.44 -10.12 18.78
C TYR A 299 -21.21 -11.58 18.36
N ALA A 300 -20.26 -11.83 17.45
CA ALA A 300 -19.86 -13.18 17.04
C ALA A 300 -18.39 -13.19 16.58
N ALA A 301 -17.73 -14.34 16.76
CA ALA A 301 -16.35 -14.56 16.31
C ALA A 301 -16.19 -16.05 15.91
N ILE A 302 -16.11 -16.32 14.61
CA ILE A 302 -16.15 -17.66 14.01
C ILE A 302 -14.75 -18.06 13.54
N PRO A 303 -14.13 -19.12 14.10
CA PRO A 303 -12.85 -19.62 13.61
C PRO A 303 -13.03 -20.45 12.34
N LEU A 304 -12.24 -20.16 11.31
CA LEU A 304 -12.23 -20.82 10.01
C LEU A 304 -10.91 -21.57 9.83
N TRP A 305 -10.99 -22.77 9.27
CA TRP A 305 -9.85 -23.65 9.10
C TRP A 305 -9.75 -24.20 7.67
N GLY A 306 -8.53 -24.47 7.21
CA GLY A 306 -8.30 -25.14 5.93
C GLY A 306 -8.97 -24.45 4.73
N GLU A 307 -9.85 -25.17 4.04
CA GLU A 307 -10.56 -24.68 2.85
C GLU A 307 -11.49 -23.49 3.15
N GLU A 308 -12.02 -23.42 4.37
CA GLU A 308 -12.88 -22.29 4.80
C GLU A 308 -12.15 -20.94 4.72
N ILE A 309 -10.84 -20.90 5.01
CA ILE A 309 -10.01 -19.70 4.88
C ILE A 309 -9.91 -19.28 3.40
N VAL A 310 -9.76 -20.24 2.50
CA VAL A 310 -9.69 -19.98 1.06
C VAL A 310 -11.00 -19.35 0.58
N LEU A 311 -12.13 -19.95 0.94
CA LEU A 311 -13.46 -19.46 0.55
C LEU A 311 -13.76 -18.06 1.13
N ALA A 312 -13.35 -17.78 2.36
CA ALA A 312 -13.50 -16.46 2.98
C ALA A 312 -12.64 -15.39 2.25
N ASN A 313 -11.40 -15.74 1.90
CA ASN A 313 -10.51 -14.88 1.13
C ASN A 313 -11.02 -14.65 -0.31
N GLU A 314 -11.58 -15.67 -0.98
CA GLU A 314 -12.22 -15.49 -2.29
C GLU A 314 -13.38 -14.49 -2.21
N LEU A 315 -14.25 -14.60 -1.20
CA LEU A 315 -15.35 -13.66 -0.99
C LEU A 315 -14.83 -12.24 -0.77
N ARG A 316 -13.80 -12.09 0.06
CA ARG A 316 -13.16 -10.80 0.29
C ARG A 316 -12.57 -10.21 -0.99
N ASN A 317 -11.79 -10.98 -1.74
CA ASN A 317 -11.11 -10.51 -2.95
C ASN A 317 -12.09 -10.12 -4.06
N ALA A 318 -13.22 -10.82 -4.15
CA ALA A 318 -14.28 -10.49 -5.10
C ALA A 318 -15.03 -9.18 -4.75
N GLY A 319 -15.07 -8.82 -3.47
CA GLY A 319 -15.92 -7.74 -2.96
C GLY A 319 -15.80 -6.43 -3.70
N LEU A 320 -14.58 -5.92 -3.90
CA LEU A 320 -14.35 -4.66 -4.62
C LEU A 320 -14.77 -4.74 -6.10
N GLY A 321 -14.54 -5.88 -6.76
CA GLY A 321 -14.97 -6.10 -8.14
C GLY A 321 -16.48 -6.10 -8.29
N LEU A 322 -17.20 -6.64 -7.30
CA LEU A 322 -18.66 -6.71 -7.30
C LEU A 322 -19.35 -5.36 -7.12
N LEU A 323 -18.66 -4.35 -6.58
CA LEU A 323 -19.21 -2.98 -6.48
C LEU A 323 -19.55 -2.37 -7.85
N GLY A 324 -18.93 -2.85 -8.93
CA GLY A 324 -19.31 -2.48 -10.30
C GLY A 324 -20.76 -2.87 -10.65
N ASN A 325 -21.32 -3.88 -9.96
CA ASN A 325 -22.69 -4.39 -10.16
C ASN A 325 -23.76 -3.62 -9.38
N ILE A 326 -23.41 -2.59 -8.60
CA ILE A 326 -24.40 -1.71 -7.97
C ILE A 326 -25.35 -1.18 -9.06
N VAL A 327 -26.65 -1.38 -8.85
CA VAL A 327 -27.69 -1.03 -9.84
C VAL A 327 -27.80 0.49 -9.98
N GLY A 328 -27.97 0.97 -11.22
CA GLY A 328 -28.12 2.39 -11.52
C GLY A 328 -26.81 3.06 -11.95
N ASP A 329 -26.86 4.39 -12.12
CA ASP A 329 -25.74 5.22 -12.60
C ASP A 329 -24.77 5.64 -11.50
N SER A 330 -25.20 5.61 -10.24
CA SER A 330 -24.34 5.85 -9.09
C SER A 330 -23.47 4.64 -8.82
N LYS A 331 -22.17 4.85 -8.68
CA LYS A 331 -21.15 3.80 -8.47
C LYS A 331 -20.24 4.14 -7.31
N ALA A 332 -19.68 3.11 -6.69
CA ALA A 332 -18.62 3.27 -5.68
C ALA A 332 -17.33 3.75 -6.37
N VAL A 333 -16.99 5.03 -6.19
CA VAL A 333 -15.93 5.71 -6.94
C VAL A 333 -14.66 5.81 -6.10
N ALA A 334 -13.53 5.44 -6.71
CA ALA A 334 -12.21 5.43 -6.07
C ALA A 334 -11.54 6.83 -6.03
N CYS A 335 -12.27 7.88 -5.59
CA CYS A 335 -11.71 9.24 -5.53
C CYS A 335 -10.88 9.51 -4.27
N ILE A 336 -11.27 8.93 -3.14
CA ILE A 336 -10.55 9.01 -1.87
C ILE A 336 -9.55 7.88 -1.80
N GLU A 337 -10.02 6.71 -2.06
CA GLU A 337 -9.37 5.40 -2.08
C GLU A 337 -7.98 5.37 -1.43
N ASP A 338 -7.70 4.44 -0.48
CA ASP A 338 -6.34 4.19 -0.08
C ASP A 338 -5.74 5.21 0.92
N THR A 339 -6.58 5.81 1.77
CA THR A 339 -6.06 6.66 2.86
C THR A 339 -5.50 5.81 4.00
N ALA A 340 -4.35 6.24 4.56
CA ALA A 340 -3.75 5.57 5.71
C ALA A 340 -3.52 6.55 6.87
N VAL A 341 -3.85 6.12 8.10
CA VAL A 341 -3.69 6.93 9.31
C VAL A 341 -3.02 6.12 10.42
N PRO A 342 -2.44 6.77 11.46
CA PRO A 342 -1.90 6.05 12.60
C PRO A 342 -2.95 5.14 13.22
N LEU A 343 -2.60 3.86 13.44
CA LEU A 343 -3.52 2.82 13.89
C LEU A 343 -4.33 3.24 15.13
N LYS A 344 -3.67 3.88 16.10
CA LYS A 344 -4.31 4.39 17.32
C LYS A 344 -5.37 5.48 17.09
N GLN A 345 -5.36 6.10 15.91
CA GLN A 345 -6.31 7.16 15.54
C GLN A 345 -7.38 6.67 14.56
N LEU A 346 -7.31 5.40 14.13
CA LEU A 346 -8.17 4.84 13.09
C LEU A 346 -9.67 5.02 13.39
N ALA A 347 -10.10 4.67 14.59
CA ALA A 347 -11.50 4.80 15.00
C ALA A 347 -11.99 6.27 15.04
N LEU A 348 -11.13 7.20 15.50
CA LEU A 348 -11.45 8.64 15.50
C LEU A 348 -11.50 9.20 14.07
N TYR A 349 -10.57 8.79 13.22
CA TYR A 349 -10.56 9.17 11.81
C TYR A 349 -11.85 8.73 11.11
N ILE A 350 -12.27 7.48 11.30
CA ILE A 350 -13.53 6.98 10.69
C ILE A 350 -14.75 7.73 11.24
N LYS A 351 -14.79 8.06 12.53
CA LYS A 351 -15.86 8.86 13.12
C LYS A 351 -15.98 10.23 12.44
N ASP A 352 -14.87 10.95 12.30
CA ASP A 352 -14.86 12.27 11.65
C ASP A 352 -15.16 12.14 10.15
N PHE A 353 -14.67 11.08 9.50
CA PHE A 353 -14.97 10.79 8.10
C PHE A 353 -16.47 10.53 7.88
N GLN A 354 -17.12 9.79 8.76
CA GLN A 354 -18.57 9.56 8.68
C GLN A 354 -19.37 10.85 8.84
N VAL A 355 -18.93 11.78 9.71
CA VAL A 355 -19.54 13.10 9.84
C VAL A 355 -19.39 13.87 8.52
N LEU A 356 -18.19 13.89 7.96
CA LEU A 356 -17.90 14.55 6.68
C LEU A 356 -18.78 14.01 5.55
N MET A 357 -18.94 12.69 5.43
CA MET A 357 -19.77 12.09 4.38
C MET A 357 -21.26 12.41 4.55
N LYS A 358 -21.74 12.56 5.79
CA LYS A 358 -23.11 13.03 6.06
C LYS A 358 -23.34 14.46 5.58
N GLU A 359 -22.36 15.35 5.71
CA GLU A 359 -22.44 16.74 5.19
C GLU A 359 -22.58 16.77 3.66
N PHE A 360 -21.92 15.82 2.95
CA PHE A 360 -22.08 15.63 1.51
C PHE A 360 -23.33 14.84 1.12
N ASN A 361 -24.09 14.30 2.08
CA ASN A 361 -25.20 13.38 1.86
C ASN A 361 -24.80 12.18 0.99
N GLN A 362 -23.63 11.59 1.29
CA GLN A 362 -23.06 10.47 0.53
C GLN A 362 -23.03 9.18 1.34
N GLU A 363 -23.44 8.10 0.71
CA GLU A 363 -23.21 6.74 1.18
C GLU A 363 -21.80 6.29 0.77
N VAL A 364 -21.16 5.48 1.60
CA VAL A 364 -19.75 5.08 1.42
C VAL A 364 -19.59 3.59 1.66
N VAL A 365 -18.80 2.96 0.82
CA VAL A 365 -18.29 1.60 1.02
C VAL A 365 -17.01 1.66 1.83
N TYR A 366 -16.91 0.80 2.85
CA TYR A 366 -15.73 0.64 3.70
C TYR A 366 -15.09 -0.72 3.46
N TYR A 367 -13.87 -0.68 2.99
CA TYR A 367 -13.03 -1.86 2.80
C TYR A 367 -11.61 -1.49 3.24
N ALA A 368 -10.88 -2.38 3.93
CA ALA A 368 -9.62 -1.95 4.50
C ALA A 368 -8.62 -3.08 4.71
N HIS A 369 -7.33 -2.73 4.59
CA HIS A 369 -6.24 -3.39 5.27
C HIS A 369 -6.15 -2.80 6.68
N ALA A 370 -7.12 -3.16 7.52
CA ALA A 370 -7.38 -2.48 8.79
C ALA A 370 -6.18 -2.52 9.75
N GLY A 371 -5.47 -3.65 9.81
CA GLY A 371 -4.26 -3.80 10.62
C GLY A 371 -3.10 -2.89 10.23
N ALA A 372 -3.10 -2.38 8.98
CA ALA A 372 -2.13 -1.41 8.51
C ALA A 372 -2.59 0.05 8.69
N GLY A 373 -3.79 0.28 9.21
CA GLY A 373 -4.41 1.61 9.30
C GLY A 373 -4.81 2.19 7.95
N GLU A 374 -4.93 1.37 6.92
CA GLU A 374 -5.27 1.77 5.56
C GLU A 374 -6.69 1.41 5.19
N LEU A 375 -7.36 2.32 4.50
CA LEU A 375 -8.79 2.30 4.24
C LEU A 375 -9.11 2.61 2.77
N HIS A 376 -9.82 1.70 2.11
CA HIS A 376 -10.41 1.92 0.80
C HIS A 376 -11.83 2.47 0.99
N LEU A 377 -11.96 3.80 0.91
CA LEU A 377 -13.20 4.52 1.15
C LEU A 377 -13.78 4.98 -0.19
N ARG A 378 -14.93 4.41 -0.58
CA ARG A 378 -15.54 4.70 -1.88
C ARG A 378 -16.92 5.33 -1.71
N PRO A 379 -17.06 6.65 -1.88
CA PRO A 379 -18.37 7.28 -1.93
C PRO A 379 -19.14 6.83 -3.19
N ILE A 380 -20.46 6.77 -3.07
CA ILE A 380 -21.33 6.35 -4.17
C ILE A 380 -21.77 7.58 -4.96
N LEU A 381 -21.10 7.84 -6.10
CA LEU A 381 -21.28 9.03 -6.92
C LEU A 381 -21.84 8.71 -8.30
N ASN A 382 -22.67 9.61 -8.85
CA ASN A 382 -23.08 9.57 -10.25
C ASN A 382 -22.24 10.53 -11.09
N LEU A 383 -21.17 10.05 -11.70
CA LEU A 383 -20.25 10.85 -12.52
C LEU A 383 -20.82 11.25 -13.90
N LYS A 384 -22.04 10.82 -14.24
CA LYS A 384 -22.76 11.33 -15.42
C LYS A 384 -23.43 12.68 -15.16
N THR A 385 -23.46 13.14 -13.91
CA THR A 385 -24.04 14.44 -13.53
C THR A 385 -22.94 15.44 -13.19
N LYS A 386 -23.20 16.73 -13.46
CA LYS A 386 -22.29 17.82 -13.09
C LYS A 386 -22.01 17.83 -11.59
N LYS A 387 -23.05 17.64 -10.76
CA LYS A 387 -22.92 17.56 -9.31
C LYS A 387 -22.00 16.40 -8.88
N GLY A 388 -22.16 15.20 -9.45
CA GLY A 388 -21.30 14.06 -9.09
C GLY A 388 -19.82 14.28 -9.44
N VAL A 389 -19.53 14.99 -10.53
CA VAL A 389 -18.16 15.38 -10.90
C VAL A 389 -17.59 16.44 -9.94
N GLU A 390 -18.42 17.42 -9.52
CA GLU A 390 -18.03 18.42 -8.52
C GLU A 390 -17.80 17.76 -7.15
N ASP A 391 -18.70 16.85 -6.74
CA ASP A 391 -18.58 16.10 -5.48
C ASP A 391 -17.30 15.24 -5.46
N PHE A 392 -16.92 14.62 -6.57
CA PHE A 392 -15.67 13.88 -6.68
C PHE A 392 -14.46 14.72 -6.21
N LYS A 393 -14.34 15.94 -6.71
CA LYS A 393 -13.22 16.82 -6.36
C LYS A 393 -13.35 17.39 -4.94
N THR A 394 -14.54 17.84 -4.55
CA THR A 394 -14.75 18.50 -3.24
C THR A 394 -14.63 17.51 -2.09
N ILE A 395 -15.12 16.27 -2.25
CA ILE A 395 -14.93 15.20 -1.25
C ILE A 395 -13.45 14.84 -1.12
N THR A 396 -12.74 14.65 -2.24
CA THR A 396 -11.31 14.34 -2.19
C THR A 396 -10.50 15.43 -1.50
N LEU A 397 -10.81 16.70 -1.78
CA LEU A 397 -10.20 17.86 -1.11
C LEU A 397 -10.47 17.86 0.41
N ALA A 398 -11.72 17.65 0.81
CA ALA A 398 -12.10 17.63 2.22
C ALA A 398 -11.40 16.46 2.97
N VAL A 399 -11.30 15.29 2.33
CA VAL A 399 -10.60 14.14 2.89
C VAL A 399 -9.08 14.37 2.95
N ALA A 400 -8.48 15.07 1.98
CA ALA A 400 -7.06 15.43 2.06
C ALA A 400 -6.76 16.29 3.32
N HIS A 401 -7.65 17.25 3.65
CA HIS A 401 -7.55 18.00 4.89
C HIS A 401 -7.76 17.15 6.14
N LEU A 402 -8.73 16.21 6.09
CA LEU A 402 -8.97 15.28 7.20
C LEU A 402 -7.77 14.38 7.44
N VAL A 403 -7.19 13.79 6.39
CA VAL A 403 -5.97 12.97 6.46
C VAL A 403 -4.80 13.78 7.06
N LYS A 404 -4.62 15.03 6.62
CA LYS A 404 -3.60 15.93 7.20
C LYS A 404 -3.80 16.16 8.70
N LYS A 405 -5.06 16.37 9.14
CA LYS A 405 -5.40 16.51 10.57
C LYS A 405 -4.90 15.31 11.39
N TYR A 406 -5.01 14.12 10.84
CA TYR A 406 -4.58 12.86 11.48
C TYR A 406 -3.13 12.47 11.17
N LYS A 407 -2.34 13.35 10.53
CA LYS A 407 -0.96 13.07 10.10
C LYS A 407 -0.83 11.76 9.32
N GLY A 408 -1.83 11.50 8.47
CA GLY A 408 -1.93 10.33 7.62
C GLY A 408 -1.35 10.56 6.23
N SER A 409 -1.45 9.55 5.37
CA SER A 409 -1.13 9.56 3.94
C SER A 409 -2.40 9.50 3.12
N LEU A 410 -2.52 10.34 2.09
CA LEU A 410 -3.66 10.31 1.16
C LEU A 410 -3.59 9.10 0.22
N SER A 411 -2.40 8.54 0.03
CA SER A 411 -2.17 7.27 -0.65
C SER A 411 -1.34 6.34 0.23
N GLY A 412 -1.86 5.15 0.48
CA GLY A 412 -1.20 4.08 1.23
C GLY A 412 -0.42 3.11 0.33
N GLU A 413 -1.02 2.70 -0.82
CA GLU A 413 -0.42 1.72 -1.74
C GLU A 413 -0.61 2.03 -3.22
N HIS A 414 -1.69 2.77 -3.62
CA HIS A 414 -2.05 2.95 -5.03
C HIS A 414 -1.23 4.04 -5.75
N GLY A 415 -0.49 4.88 -5.03
CA GLY A 415 0.15 6.08 -5.54
C GLY A 415 -0.82 7.26 -5.67
N ASP A 416 -0.31 8.46 -5.90
CA ASP A 416 -1.15 9.66 -6.06
C ASP A 416 -1.77 9.74 -7.47
N GLY A 417 -0.99 9.40 -8.49
CA GLY A 417 -1.39 9.41 -9.88
C GLY A 417 -1.97 10.75 -10.34
N ILE A 418 -2.75 10.73 -11.40
CA ILE A 418 -3.45 11.92 -11.92
C ILE A 418 -4.58 12.35 -10.97
N VAL A 419 -5.21 11.40 -10.29
CA VAL A 419 -6.42 11.65 -9.47
C VAL A 419 -6.12 12.46 -8.21
N ARG A 420 -4.95 12.27 -7.57
CA ARG A 420 -4.67 12.81 -6.22
C ARG A 420 -3.47 13.75 -6.16
N SER A 421 -2.66 13.86 -7.22
CA SER A 421 -1.42 14.65 -7.21
C SER A 421 -1.65 16.14 -6.91
N GLU A 422 -2.78 16.73 -7.27
CA GLU A 422 -3.11 18.12 -6.93
C GLU A 422 -3.24 18.37 -5.42
N PHE A 423 -3.52 17.33 -4.61
CA PHE A 423 -3.68 17.43 -3.16
C PHE A 423 -2.40 17.17 -2.37
N ILE A 424 -1.31 16.72 -3.00
CA ILE A 424 -0.02 16.49 -2.34
C ILE A 424 0.42 17.70 -1.47
N PRO A 425 0.36 18.97 -1.94
CA PRO A 425 0.77 20.13 -1.14
C PRO A 425 -0.04 20.31 0.15
N ILE A 426 -1.27 19.80 0.22
CA ILE A 426 -2.10 19.84 1.42
C ILE A 426 -1.55 18.85 2.44
N VAL A 427 -1.27 17.63 2.02
CA VAL A 427 -0.89 16.53 2.90
C VAL A 427 0.53 16.72 3.45
N VAL A 428 1.51 16.94 2.58
CA VAL A 428 2.93 17.03 2.96
C VAL A 428 3.44 18.46 3.18
N GLY A 429 2.61 19.48 2.96
CA GLY A 429 2.99 20.89 3.06
C GLY A 429 3.63 21.46 1.79
N LYS A 430 3.52 22.78 1.62
CA LYS A 430 3.99 23.48 0.41
C LYS A 430 5.51 23.37 0.22
N GLU A 431 6.29 23.43 1.30
CA GLU A 431 7.76 23.40 1.24
C GLU A 431 8.26 22.02 0.79
N ASN A 432 7.67 20.93 1.28
CA ASN A 432 8.00 19.58 0.81
C ASN A 432 7.56 19.37 -0.64
N TYR A 433 6.44 19.95 -1.06
CA TYR A 433 6.05 19.89 -2.46
C TYR A 433 7.03 20.63 -3.38
N GLN A 434 7.59 21.78 -2.94
CA GLN A 434 8.68 22.45 -3.67
C GLN A 434 9.96 21.59 -3.70
N LEU A 435 10.27 20.86 -2.62
CA LEU A 435 11.36 19.88 -2.63
C LEU A 435 11.12 18.79 -3.68
N PHE A 436 9.91 18.26 -3.80
CA PHE A 436 9.57 17.26 -4.84
C PHE A 436 9.80 17.80 -6.26
N LYS A 437 9.41 19.06 -6.52
CA LYS A 437 9.68 19.70 -7.82
C LYS A 437 11.18 19.81 -8.11
N ARG A 438 11.99 20.16 -7.10
CA ARG A 438 13.45 20.21 -7.26
C ARG A 438 14.04 18.82 -7.52
N ILE A 439 13.57 17.79 -6.81
CA ILE A 439 13.99 16.40 -7.04
C ILE A 439 13.62 15.96 -8.46
N LYS A 440 12.37 16.21 -8.90
CA LYS A 440 11.98 15.93 -10.30
C LYS A 440 12.92 16.61 -11.27
N LYS A 441 13.25 17.88 -11.06
CA LYS A 441 14.14 18.64 -11.94
C LYS A 441 15.58 18.11 -11.98
N ILE A 442 16.05 17.51 -10.87
CA ILE A 442 17.37 16.85 -10.79
C ILE A 442 17.41 15.58 -11.65
N PHE A 443 16.36 14.74 -11.55
CA PHE A 443 16.29 13.49 -12.31
C PHE A 443 15.86 13.68 -13.76
N ASP A 444 15.10 14.72 -14.04
CA ASP A 444 14.54 15.00 -15.36
C ASP A 444 14.58 16.51 -15.66
N PRO A 445 15.76 17.04 -15.98
CA PRO A 445 15.94 18.47 -16.27
C PRO A 445 15.18 18.93 -17.52
N ASN A 446 14.88 18.03 -18.45
CA ASN A 446 14.25 18.34 -19.74
C ASN A 446 12.74 18.07 -19.75
N SER A 447 12.20 17.48 -18.66
CA SER A 447 10.77 17.12 -18.55
C SER A 447 10.30 16.19 -19.66
N ILE A 448 11.05 15.12 -19.88
CA ILE A 448 10.80 14.08 -20.89
C ILE A 448 9.59 13.22 -20.47
#